data_3a4a018b3b4fe3e8d6f8ab35fff54c27
#
_entry.id   3a4a018b3b4fe3e8d6f8ab35fff54c27
#
_cell.length_a   1.000
_cell.length_b   1.000
_cell.length_c   1.000
_cell.angle_alpha   90.00
_cell.angle_beta   90.00
_cell.angle_gamma   90.00
#
_symmetry.space_group_name_H-M   'P 1'
#
loop_
_entity.id
_entity.type
_entity.pdbx_description
1 polymer ?
#
loop_
_entity_poly.entity_id
_entity_poly.type
_entity_poly.pdbx_seq_one_letter_code
_entity_poly.pdbx_strand_id
1 'polypeptide(L)'
;LQIKIMLIGFLIGSSYLIGEYIYKMYVSRHRQINDLIRILEIIRMDLSFGMYTLEEIFDRVGDKDSSVYSRFFKSMSYGLKSDDIGTLDEILTCNIGILNKDTYLASKEVDEVNKLIATLGKSDVESQQRMIDLTIENLKKHTSETKEDITKKGMLYKKLVTFVGIGVCIVLF
;
A
#
# COMPACT_ATOMS: atom_id res chain seq x y z
N LEU A 1 1.74 22.15 41.68
CA LEU A 1 1.37 22.91 40.47
C LEU A 1 2.23 22.50 39.26
N GLN A 2 3.57 22.42 39.39
CA GLN A 2 4.50 22.10 38.30
C GLN A 2 4.24 20.72 37.67
N ILE A 3 3.97 19.68 38.47
CA ILE A 3 3.68 18.32 38.00
C ILE A 3 2.40 18.30 37.17
N LYS A 4 1.37 19.03 37.57
CA LYS A 4 0.11 19.14 36.84
C LYS A 4 0.31 19.75 35.44
N ILE A 5 1.05 20.85 35.35
CA ILE A 5 1.38 21.53 34.09
C ILE A 5 2.15 20.58 33.14
N MET A 6 3.12 19.83 33.69
CA MET A 6 3.89 18.86 32.92
C MET A 6 3.02 17.73 32.36
N LEU A 7 2.06 17.20 33.13
CA LEU A 7 1.12 16.18 32.70
C LEU A 7 0.18 16.70 31.62
N ILE A 8 -0.33 17.93 31.75
CA ILE A 8 -1.16 18.58 30.72
C ILE A 8 -0.40 18.68 29.40
N GLY A 9 0.84 19.18 29.43
CA GLY A 9 1.68 19.29 28.23
C GLY A 9 1.93 17.94 27.57
N PHE A 10 2.16 16.89 28.36
CA PHE A 10 2.35 15.54 27.84
C PHE A 10 1.09 14.97 27.18
N LEU A 11 -0.09 15.16 27.81
CA LEU A 11 -1.37 14.69 27.25
C LEU A 11 -1.72 15.39 25.93
N ILE A 12 -1.58 16.70 25.85
CA ILE A 12 -1.83 17.46 24.63
C ILE A 12 -0.85 17.06 23.54
N GLY A 13 0.45 16.95 23.87
CA GLY A 13 1.48 16.53 22.93
C GLY A 13 1.25 15.13 22.36
N SER A 14 0.92 14.17 23.21
CA SER A 14 0.64 12.80 22.78
C SER A 14 -0.62 12.72 21.90
N SER A 15 -1.70 13.42 22.26
CA SER A 15 -2.92 13.51 21.43
C SER A 15 -2.64 14.10 20.05
N TYR A 16 -1.84 15.15 19.98
CA TYR A 16 -1.45 15.76 18.72
C TYR A 16 -0.66 14.78 17.82
N LEU A 17 0.32 14.07 18.41
CA LEU A 17 1.13 13.07 17.69
C LEU A 17 0.29 11.92 17.15
N ILE A 18 -0.68 11.43 17.93
CA ILE A 18 -1.62 10.38 17.49
C ILE A 18 -2.46 10.88 16.31
N GLY A 19 -2.99 12.09 16.40
CA GLY A 19 -3.77 12.70 15.32
C GLY A 19 -2.96 12.87 14.02
N GLU A 20 -1.71 13.30 14.14
CA GLU A 20 -0.78 13.42 13.01
C GLU A 20 -0.45 12.05 12.39
N TYR A 21 -0.24 11.04 13.22
CA TYR A 21 0.03 9.67 12.77
C TYR A 21 -1.15 9.13 11.94
N ILE A 22 -2.38 9.28 12.45
CA ILE A 22 -3.60 8.86 11.72
C ILE A 22 -3.70 9.57 10.36
N TYR A 23 -3.50 10.88 10.34
CA TYR A 23 -3.53 11.65 9.09
C TYR A 23 -2.48 11.14 8.08
N LYS A 24 -1.26 10.90 8.54
CA LYS A 24 -0.16 10.37 7.70
C LYS A 24 -0.48 8.98 7.12
N MET A 25 -1.19 8.13 7.86
CA MET A 25 -1.64 6.81 7.32
C MET A 25 -2.52 6.98 6.08
N TYR A 26 -3.51 7.88 6.11
CA TYR A 26 -4.37 8.15 4.95
C TYR A 26 -3.58 8.69 3.76
N VAL A 27 -2.67 9.63 4.00
CA VAL A 27 -1.80 10.20 2.95
C VAL A 27 -0.88 9.12 2.36
N SER A 28 -0.27 8.30 3.21
CA SER A 28 0.62 7.22 2.77
C SER A 28 -0.11 6.18 1.93
N ARG A 29 -1.32 5.77 2.33
CA ARG A 29 -2.15 4.85 1.54
C ARG A 29 -2.44 5.41 0.17
N HIS A 30 -2.89 6.67 0.07
CA HIS A 30 -3.15 7.32 -1.22
C HIS A 30 -1.92 7.34 -2.12
N ARG A 31 -0.76 7.71 -1.57
CA ARG A 31 0.52 7.72 -2.30
C ARG A 31 0.89 6.31 -2.77
N GLN A 32 0.78 5.32 -1.91
CA GLN A 32 1.13 3.94 -2.23
C GLN A 32 0.25 3.36 -3.35
N ILE A 33 -1.06 3.64 -3.37
CA ILE A 33 -1.92 3.22 -4.50
C ILE A 33 -1.43 3.85 -5.82
N ASN A 34 -1.05 5.12 -5.83
CA ASN A 34 -0.51 5.76 -7.04
C ASN A 34 0.85 5.15 -7.46
N ASP A 35 1.71 4.81 -6.50
CA ASP A 35 2.98 4.13 -6.78
C ASP A 35 2.73 2.73 -7.35
N LEU A 36 1.74 2.01 -6.83
CA LEU A 36 1.32 0.72 -7.36
C LEU A 36 0.81 0.81 -8.81
N ILE A 37 -0.03 1.80 -9.12
CA ILE A 37 -0.50 2.06 -10.49
C ILE A 37 0.70 2.23 -11.44
N ARG A 38 1.70 3.03 -11.07
CA ARG A 38 2.91 3.21 -11.88
C ARG A 38 3.68 1.89 -12.09
N ILE A 39 3.77 1.07 -11.05
CA ILE A 39 4.41 -0.26 -11.14
C ILE A 39 3.65 -1.13 -12.14
N LEU A 40 2.33 -1.16 -12.08
CA LEU A 40 1.52 -1.93 -13.02
C LEU A 40 1.63 -1.43 -14.46
N GLU A 41 1.75 -0.11 -14.67
CA GLU A 41 2.02 0.47 -15.99
C GLU A 41 3.38 0.02 -16.54
N ILE A 42 4.41 -0.09 -15.69
CA ILE A 42 5.73 -0.63 -16.07
C ILE A 42 5.63 -2.11 -16.44
N ILE A 43 4.98 -2.93 -15.60
CA ILE A 43 4.77 -4.35 -15.86
C ILE A 43 4.03 -4.54 -17.19
N ARG A 44 2.97 -3.76 -17.43
CA ARG A 44 2.21 -3.78 -18.68
C ARG A 44 3.10 -3.49 -19.89
N MET A 45 3.94 -2.47 -19.79
CA MET A 45 4.85 -2.08 -20.85
C MET A 45 5.90 -3.18 -21.14
N ASP A 46 6.51 -3.72 -20.10
CA ASP A 46 7.52 -4.77 -20.23
C ASP A 46 6.92 -6.07 -20.85
N LEU A 47 5.68 -6.42 -20.48
CA LEU A 47 4.94 -7.51 -21.10
C LEU A 47 4.62 -7.23 -22.58
N SER A 48 4.30 -5.98 -22.95
CA SER A 48 4.01 -5.58 -24.34
C SER A 48 5.18 -5.83 -25.26
N PHE A 49 6.38 -5.54 -24.79
CA PHE A 49 7.60 -5.72 -25.59
C PHE A 49 7.98 -7.19 -25.77
N GLY A 50 7.46 -8.10 -24.93
CA GLY A 50 7.72 -9.55 -25.03
C GLY A 50 9.18 -9.95 -24.87
N MET A 51 10.03 -9.03 -24.37
CA MET A 51 11.48 -9.22 -24.26
C MET A 51 11.90 -9.81 -22.91
N TYR A 52 11.02 -9.80 -21.92
CA TYR A 52 11.32 -10.18 -20.54
C TYR A 52 10.38 -11.28 -20.05
N THR A 53 10.92 -12.21 -19.30
CA THR A 53 10.13 -13.19 -18.55
C THR A 53 9.44 -12.50 -17.37
N LEU A 54 8.39 -13.10 -16.82
CA LEU A 54 7.68 -12.57 -15.65
C LEU A 54 8.63 -12.42 -14.43
N GLU A 55 9.54 -13.36 -14.28
CA GLU A 55 10.61 -13.33 -13.27
C GLU A 55 11.49 -12.08 -13.41
N GLU A 56 12.00 -11.81 -14.64
CA GLU A 56 12.85 -10.65 -14.92
C GLU A 56 12.09 -9.33 -14.72
N ILE A 57 10.80 -9.27 -15.07
CA ILE A 57 9.94 -8.11 -14.85
C ILE A 57 9.82 -7.82 -13.34
N PHE A 58 9.54 -8.85 -12.54
CA PHE A 58 9.44 -8.70 -11.09
C PHE A 58 10.77 -8.31 -10.45
N ASP A 59 11.88 -8.85 -10.96
CA ASP A 59 13.23 -8.47 -10.49
C ASP A 59 13.51 -6.99 -10.73
N ARG A 60 13.28 -6.51 -11.95
CA ARG A 60 13.46 -5.09 -12.33
C ARG A 60 12.57 -4.14 -11.51
N VAL A 61 11.34 -4.53 -11.26
CA VAL A 61 10.43 -3.72 -10.41
C VAL A 61 10.91 -3.73 -8.96
N GLY A 62 11.39 -4.88 -8.48
CA GLY A 62 11.91 -5.05 -7.13
C GLY A 62 13.24 -4.32 -6.88
N ASP A 63 14.04 -4.06 -7.93
CA ASP A 63 15.33 -3.33 -7.83
C ASP A 63 15.17 -1.83 -7.52
N LYS A 64 13.96 -1.29 -7.57
CA LYS A 64 13.70 0.11 -7.20
C LYS A 64 13.67 0.26 -5.68
N ASP A 65 14.82 0.47 -5.07
CA ASP A 65 15.04 0.54 -3.61
C ASP A 65 14.13 1.51 -2.84
N SER A 66 13.57 2.50 -3.50
CA SER A 66 12.69 3.49 -2.86
C SER A 66 11.22 3.07 -2.76
N SER A 67 10.85 1.90 -3.28
CA SER A 67 9.47 1.42 -3.28
C SER A 67 9.18 0.51 -2.09
N VAL A 68 8.07 0.75 -1.39
CA VAL A 68 7.55 -0.18 -0.36
C VAL A 68 7.18 -1.55 -0.94
N TYR A 69 7.08 -1.66 -2.25
CA TYR A 69 6.77 -2.90 -2.99
C TYR A 69 8.00 -3.72 -3.36
N SER A 70 9.22 -3.15 -3.25
CA SER A 70 10.47 -3.81 -3.67
C SER A 70 10.62 -5.19 -3.06
N ARG A 71 10.39 -5.31 -1.76
CA ARG A 71 10.50 -6.58 -1.05
C ARG A 71 9.54 -7.63 -1.57
N PHE A 72 8.30 -7.25 -1.87
CA PHE A 72 7.30 -8.16 -2.42
C PHE A 72 7.71 -8.66 -3.81
N PHE A 73 8.03 -7.76 -4.74
CA PHE A 73 8.41 -8.15 -6.10
C PHE A 73 9.74 -8.92 -6.16
N LYS A 74 10.72 -8.58 -5.32
CA LYS A 74 11.96 -9.37 -5.19
C LYS A 74 11.66 -10.79 -4.71
N SER A 75 10.80 -10.93 -3.72
CA SER A 75 10.42 -12.25 -3.20
C SER A 75 9.67 -13.07 -4.26
N MET A 76 8.81 -12.44 -5.05
CA MET A 76 8.13 -13.08 -6.20
C MET A 76 9.11 -13.54 -7.27
N SER A 77 10.07 -12.67 -7.67
CA SER A 77 11.12 -13.01 -8.63
C SER A 77 11.97 -14.18 -8.13
N TYR A 78 12.41 -14.14 -6.86
CA TYR A 78 13.18 -15.22 -6.26
C TYR A 78 12.42 -16.55 -6.27
N GLY A 79 11.13 -16.53 -5.94
CA GLY A 79 10.28 -17.72 -5.99
C GLY A 79 10.18 -18.31 -7.40
N LEU A 80 10.09 -17.47 -8.43
CA LEU A 80 10.04 -17.90 -9.84
C LEU A 80 11.38 -18.45 -10.36
N LYS A 81 12.51 -17.99 -9.79
CA LYS A 81 13.86 -18.51 -10.11
C LYS A 81 14.11 -19.90 -9.55
N SER A 82 13.48 -20.21 -8.43
CA SER A 82 13.72 -21.48 -7.71
C SER A 82 12.85 -22.59 -8.30
N ASP A 83 13.44 -23.55 -9.00
CA ASP A 83 12.74 -24.70 -9.58
C ASP A 83 11.99 -25.56 -8.54
N ASP A 84 12.29 -25.39 -7.26
CA ASP A 84 11.72 -26.15 -6.14
C ASP A 84 10.42 -25.54 -5.56
N ILE A 85 9.99 -24.34 -5.94
CA ILE A 85 8.90 -23.60 -5.26
C ILE A 85 7.63 -23.53 -6.11
N GLY A 86 7.20 -24.60 -6.73
CA GLY A 86 5.82 -24.72 -7.19
C GLY A 86 5.33 -23.66 -8.21
N THR A 87 4.02 -23.50 -8.25
CA THR A 87 3.32 -22.61 -9.19
C THR A 87 3.34 -21.15 -8.75
N LEU A 88 3.13 -20.21 -9.69
CA LEU A 88 2.99 -18.78 -9.38
C LEU A 88 1.96 -18.52 -8.27
N ASP A 89 0.88 -19.30 -8.19
CA ASP A 89 -0.16 -19.16 -7.16
C ASP A 89 0.37 -19.53 -5.76
N GLU A 90 1.22 -20.53 -5.66
CA GLU A 90 1.84 -20.93 -4.39
C GLU A 90 2.85 -19.87 -3.93
N ILE A 91 3.70 -19.40 -4.85
CA ILE A 91 4.64 -18.31 -4.59
C ILE A 91 3.90 -17.06 -4.12
N LEU A 92 2.80 -16.69 -4.78
CA LEU A 92 1.97 -15.54 -4.43
C LEU A 92 1.35 -15.70 -3.04
N THR A 93 0.78 -16.86 -2.76
CA THR A 93 0.16 -17.16 -1.45
C THR A 93 1.15 -17.01 -0.29
N CYS A 94 2.39 -17.45 -0.49
CA CYS A 94 3.45 -17.30 0.51
C CYS A 94 3.89 -15.84 0.71
N ASN A 95 3.81 -15.00 -0.32
CA ASN A 95 4.39 -13.66 -0.32
C ASN A 95 3.37 -12.53 -0.16
N ILE A 96 2.07 -12.75 -0.40
CA ILE A 96 1.05 -11.70 -0.34
C ILE A 96 0.99 -11.00 1.03
N GLY A 97 1.34 -11.71 2.11
CA GLY A 97 1.44 -11.16 3.45
C GLY A 97 2.47 -10.03 3.61
N ILE A 98 3.44 -9.91 2.70
CA ILE A 98 4.42 -8.83 2.68
C ILE A 98 3.71 -7.50 2.42
N LEU A 99 2.76 -7.46 1.46
CA LEU A 99 1.99 -6.25 1.16
C LEU A 99 1.20 -5.76 2.37
N ASN A 100 0.60 -6.67 3.14
CA ASN A 100 -0.14 -6.32 4.35
C ASN A 100 0.75 -5.75 5.46
N LYS A 101 2.02 -6.15 5.52
CA LYS A 101 2.97 -5.70 6.55
C LYS A 101 3.70 -4.42 6.19
N ASP A 102 4.11 -4.29 4.92
CA ASP A 102 5.01 -3.23 4.48
C ASP A 102 4.25 -2.04 3.87
N THR A 103 2.93 -2.14 3.69
CA THR A 103 2.11 -1.08 3.10
C THR A 103 0.91 -0.69 3.95
N TYR A 104 0.33 0.47 3.64
CA TYR A 104 -0.95 0.94 4.19
C TYR A 104 -2.14 0.62 3.28
N LEU A 105 -1.98 -0.29 2.31
CA LEU A 105 -3.08 -0.74 1.46
C LEU A 105 -4.17 -1.40 2.29
N ALA A 106 -5.41 -1.15 1.96
CA ALA A 106 -6.53 -1.91 2.53
C ALA A 106 -6.67 -3.26 1.81
N SER A 107 -7.37 -4.20 2.45
CA SER A 107 -7.57 -5.55 1.90
C SER A 107 -8.06 -5.54 0.46
N LYS A 108 -8.95 -4.60 0.09
CA LYS A 108 -9.49 -4.50 -1.27
C LYS A 108 -8.42 -4.20 -2.33
N GLU A 109 -7.42 -3.35 -2.03
CA GLU A 109 -6.33 -3.06 -2.95
C GLU A 109 -5.35 -4.25 -3.04
N VAL A 110 -5.08 -4.92 -1.92
CA VAL A 110 -4.27 -6.14 -1.88
C VAL A 110 -4.95 -7.26 -2.67
N ASP A 111 -6.27 -7.42 -2.54
CA ASP A 111 -7.06 -8.40 -3.30
C ASP A 111 -7.03 -8.15 -4.82
N GLU A 112 -7.05 -6.87 -5.25
CA GLU A 112 -6.90 -6.52 -6.68
C GLU A 112 -5.53 -6.96 -7.21
N VAL A 113 -4.44 -6.71 -6.45
CA VAL A 113 -3.10 -7.17 -6.82
C VAL A 113 -3.02 -8.69 -6.84
N ASN A 114 -3.58 -9.35 -5.83
CA ASN A 114 -3.58 -10.81 -5.74
C ASN A 114 -4.28 -11.45 -6.95
N LYS A 115 -5.47 -10.98 -7.30
CA LYS A 115 -6.22 -11.45 -8.47
C LYS A 115 -5.44 -11.24 -9.76
N LEU A 116 -4.84 -10.06 -9.94
CA LEU A 116 -4.04 -9.77 -11.13
C LEU A 116 -2.86 -10.73 -11.25
N ILE A 117 -2.01 -10.80 -10.23
CA ILE A 117 -0.78 -11.62 -10.29
C ILE A 117 -1.11 -13.09 -10.50
N ALA A 118 -2.18 -13.60 -9.88
CA ALA A 118 -2.64 -14.97 -10.08
C ALA A 118 -3.04 -15.29 -11.53
N THR A 119 -3.34 -14.29 -12.37
CA THR A 119 -3.67 -14.47 -13.79
C THR A 119 -2.49 -14.28 -14.74
N LEU A 120 -1.40 -13.65 -14.28
CA LEU A 120 -0.21 -13.45 -15.11
C LEU A 120 0.43 -14.78 -15.50
N GLY A 121 0.94 -14.86 -16.72
CA GLY A 121 1.58 -16.07 -17.26
C GLY A 121 0.62 -17.21 -17.65
N LYS A 122 -0.69 -17.07 -17.40
CA LYS A 122 -1.70 -18.11 -17.70
C LYS A 122 -2.45 -17.89 -19.02
N SER A 123 -2.29 -16.73 -19.64
CA SER A 123 -3.00 -16.35 -20.87
C SER A 123 -2.05 -15.66 -21.86
N ASP A 124 -2.56 -15.36 -23.04
CA ASP A 124 -1.84 -14.57 -24.04
C ASP A 124 -1.54 -13.15 -23.55
N VAL A 125 -0.53 -12.51 -24.15
CA VAL A 125 -0.04 -11.18 -23.75
C VAL A 125 -1.16 -10.14 -23.78
N GLU A 126 -2.03 -10.17 -24.78
CA GLU A 126 -3.12 -9.19 -24.91
C GLU A 126 -4.15 -9.33 -23.78
N SER A 127 -4.47 -10.57 -23.40
CA SER A 127 -5.35 -10.85 -22.26
C SER A 127 -4.73 -10.41 -20.93
N GLN A 128 -3.43 -10.63 -20.73
CA GLN A 128 -2.71 -10.17 -19.55
C GLN A 128 -2.70 -8.63 -19.47
N GLN A 129 -2.46 -7.94 -20.59
CA GLN A 129 -2.51 -6.48 -20.63
C GLN A 129 -3.90 -5.94 -20.29
N ARG A 130 -4.96 -6.53 -20.81
CA ARG A 130 -6.34 -6.16 -20.47
C ARG A 130 -6.62 -6.32 -18.98
N MET A 131 -6.13 -7.38 -18.36
CA MET A 131 -6.27 -7.57 -16.91
C MET A 131 -5.53 -6.52 -16.11
N ILE A 132 -4.32 -6.14 -16.54
CA ILE A 132 -3.56 -5.06 -15.91
C ILE A 132 -4.31 -3.73 -16.06
N ASP A 133 -4.82 -3.40 -17.26
CA ASP A 133 -5.58 -2.16 -17.51
C ASP A 133 -6.83 -2.09 -16.62
N LEU A 134 -7.56 -3.17 -16.48
CA LEU A 134 -8.73 -3.26 -15.60
C LEU A 134 -8.35 -3.03 -14.13
N THR A 135 -7.25 -3.64 -13.68
CA THR A 135 -6.76 -3.47 -12.31
C THR A 135 -6.32 -2.02 -12.07
N ILE A 136 -5.63 -1.40 -13.03
CA ILE A 136 -5.25 0.02 -12.96
C ILE A 136 -6.50 0.91 -12.86
N GLU A 137 -7.55 0.62 -13.63
CA GLU A 137 -8.81 1.37 -13.57
C GLU A 137 -9.47 1.26 -12.20
N ASN A 138 -9.54 0.05 -11.64
CA ASN A 138 -10.05 -0.20 -10.29
C ASN A 138 -9.24 0.56 -9.22
N LEU A 139 -7.90 0.53 -9.31
CA LEU A 139 -7.03 1.26 -8.40
C LEU A 139 -7.19 2.78 -8.54
N LYS A 140 -7.37 3.32 -9.75
CA LYS A 140 -7.68 4.75 -9.99
C LYS A 140 -8.99 5.15 -9.30
N LYS A 141 -9.99 4.30 -9.30
CA LYS A 141 -11.23 4.52 -8.54
C LYS A 141 -10.94 4.58 -7.04
N HIS A 142 -10.14 3.65 -6.50
CA HIS A 142 -9.71 3.68 -5.10
C HIS A 142 -8.87 4.92 -4.77
N THR A 143 -8.08 5.43 -5.71
CA THR A 143 -7.34 6.69 -5.54
C THR A 143 -8.27 7.87 -5.31
N SER A 144 -9.38 7.96 -6.04
CA SER A 144 -10.39 9.00 -5.83
C SER A 144 -11.03 8.89 -4.43
N GLU A 145 -11.38 7.68 -4.00
CA GLU A 145 -11.93 7.41 -2.67
C GLU A 145 -10.94 7.82 -1.56
N THR A 146 -9.66 7.44 -1.70
CA THR A 146 -8.64 7.79 -0.69
C THR A 146 -8.35 9.28 -0.62
N LYS A 147 -8.44 10.01 -1.74
CA LYS A 147 -8.33 11.47 -1.75
C LYS A 147 -9.45 12.12 -0.93
N GLU A 148 -10.67 11.61 -1.06
CA GLU A 148 -11.81 12.04 -0.26
C GLU A 148 -11.63 11.67 1.22
N ASP A 149 -11.13 10.47 1.51
CA ASP A 149 -10.82 10.01 2.85
C ASP A 149 -9.78 10.89 3.57
N ILE A 150 -8.75 11.36 2.89
CA ILE A 150 -7.76 12.30 3.46
C ILE A 150 -8.44 13.58 3.91
N THR A 151 -9.28 14.17 3.06
CA THR A 151 -9.92 15.46 3.36
C THR A 151 -11.02 15.34 4.39
N LYS A 152 -11.87 14.31 4.31
CA LYS A 152 -13.00 14.13 5.21
C LYS A 152 -12.63 13.42 6.51
N LYS A 153 -12.00 12.24 6.41
CA LYS A 153 -11.70 11.40 7.58
C LYS A 153 -10.38 11.78 8.23
N GLY A 154 -9.30 11.90 7.45
CA GLY A 154 -7.97 12.17 7.98
C GLY A 154 -7.92 13.49 8.77
N MET A 155 -8.43 14.58 8.19
CA MET A 155 -8.50 15.86 8.91
C MET A 155 -9.49 15.84 10.08
N LEU A 156 -10.62 15.15 9.94
CA LEU A 156 -11.60 15.04 11.03
C LEU A 156 -11.01 14.30 12.23
N TYR A 157 -10.41 13.14 12.01
CA TYR A 157 -9.80 12.37 13.10
C TYR A 157 -8.65 13.12 13.77
N LYS A 158 -7.79 13.79 12.99
CA LYS A 158 -6.74 14.65 13.55
C LYS A 158 -7.31 15.71 14.50
N LYS A 159 -8.37 16.42 14.09
CA LYS A 159 -9.03 17.42 14.92
C LYS A 159 -9.71 16.81 16.14
N LEU A 160 -10.46 15.71 15.96
CA LEU A 160 -11.18 15.04 17.05
C LEU A 160 -10.21 14.57 18.15
N VAL A 161 -9.12 13.89 17.79
CA VAL A 161 -8.15 13.39 18.78
C VAL A 161 -7.51 14.56 19.55
N THR A 162 -7.22 15.67 18.88
CA THR A 162 -6.69 16.87 19.53
C THR A 162 -7.73 17.48 20.50
N PHE A 163 -8.99 17.61 20.09
CA PHE A 163 -10.05 18.13 20.94
C PHE A 163 -10.33 17.23 22.15
N VAL A 164 -10.33 15.91 21.96
CA VAL A 164 -10.49 14.95 23.06
C VAL A 164 -9.33 15.10 24.06
N GLY A 165 -8.09 15.25 23.59
CA GLY A 165 -6.95 15.49 24.47
C GLY A 165 -7.09 16.76 25.31
N ILE A 166 -7.57 17.86 24.71
CA ILE A 166 -7.84 19.11 25.43
C ILE A 166 -9.00 18.91 26.43
N GLY A 167 -10.09 18.25 26.03
CA GLY A 167 -11.25 17.99 26.90
C GLY A 167 -10.86 17.16 28.12
N VAL A 168 -10.05 16.12 27.96
CA VAL A 168 -9.55 15.31 29.08
C VAL A 168 -8.72 16.17 30.03
N CYS A 169 -7.89 17.08 29.52
CA CYS A 169 -7.14 18.01 30.36
C CYS A 169 -8.07 18.90 31.22
N ILE A 170 -9.14 19.42 30.61
CA ILE A 170 -10.11 20.30 31.35
C ILE A 170 -10.84 19.52 32.46
N VAL A 171 -11.17 18.25 32.24
CA VAL A 171 -11.89 17.43 33.21
C VAL A 171 -11.00 16.95 34.34
N LEU A 172 -9.73 16.72 34.09
CA LEU A 172 -8.77 16.20 35.09
C LEU A 172 -8.14 17.30 35.95
N PHE A 173 -8.22 18.56 35.55
CA PHE A 173 -7.54 19.70 36.20
C PHE A 173 -8.40 20.91 36.39
#